data_8e0fb6fa9ed036dc0cc9b5b7c63a4d7c
#
_entry.id   8e0fb6fa9ed036dc0cc9b5b7c63a4d7c
#
_cell.length_a   1.000
_cell.length_b   1.000
_cell.length_c   1.000
_cell.angle_alpha   90.00
_cell.angle_beta   90.00
_cell.angle_gamma   90.00
#
_symmetry.space_group_name_H-M   'P 1'
#
loop_
_entity.id
_entity.type
_entity.pdbx_description
1 polymer ?
#
loop_
_entity_poly.entity_id
_entity_poly.type
_entity_poly.pdbx_seq_one_letter_code
_entity_poly.pdbx_strand_id
1 'polypeptide(L)'
;LHREKLFSLMDSEVPLLMNVRDSVGRLKHGVNHGSFKTGKTQYSIDDPMELLVDRVTYGGQDKPHLDILGNFSNGNVFCGSPEIWIYDKIVQMLPNAKYVKYLDMQEIVGERTFDAMMKLAKEFGFPLPQEKDREFFTSKINNQYRYLLPITIYINKKIQVFVQQQIHSPQDKIDILPRLSLDSFGMKVGLFVDKSDFEKIMQDSALRQKIAEKMQEYLRLLKAKTTSIEANKVTESQVLEYFKENPQIRKVYKGYFDKEFTHIKANRPDIVESWKYYQEFERMCEELDK
;
A
#
# COMPACT_ATOMS: atom_id res chain seq x y z
N LEU A 1 -26.01 -12.30 0.37
CA LEU A 1 -27.01 -11.34 -0.20
C LEU A 1 -26.39 -10.25 -1.08
N HIS A 2 -25.26 -9.63 -0.69
CA HIS A 2 -24.65 -8.56 -1.50
C HIS A 2 -23.89 -9.09 -2.73
N ARG A 3 -23.30 -10.28 -2.67
CA ARG A 3 -22.56 -10.90 -3.79
C ARG A 3 -23.49 -11.31 -4.93
N GLU A 4 -24.55 -12.03 -4.63
CA GLU A 4 -25.55 -12.46 -5.63
C GLU A 4 -26.15 -11.26 -6.36
N LYS A 5 -26.46 -10.19 -5.61
CA LYS A 5 -26.96 -8.95 -6.20
C LYS A 5 -25.92 -8.26 -7.09
N LEU A 6 -24.62 -8.27 -6.72
CA LEU A 6 -23.55 -7.72 -7.54
C LEU A 6 -23.44 -8.51 -8.85
N PHE A 7 -23.42 -9.86 -8.77
CA PHE A 7 -23.30 -10.71 -9.95
C PHE A 7 -24.52 -10.64 -10.87
N SER A 8 -25.72 -10.45 -10.31
CA SER A 8 -26.93 -10.25 -11.14
C SER A 8 -26.93 -8.94 -11.93
N LEU A 9 -26.06 -8.00 -11.57
CA LEU A 9 -25.90 -6.71 -12.28
C LEU A 9 -24.71 -6.73 -13.27
N MET A 10 -23.89 -7.78 -13.27
CA MET A 10 -22.78 -7.90 -14.21
C MET A 10 -23.28 -8.48 -15.53
N ASP A 11 -22.88 -7.83 -16.63
CA ASP A 11 -23.05 -8.39 -17.95
C ASP A 11 -22.05 -9.55 -18.12
N SER A 12 -22.57 -10.74 -18.51
CA SER A 12 -21.75 -11.94 -18.70
C SER A 12 -20.70 -11.79 -19.80
N GLU A 13 -20.87 -10.83 -20.70
CA GLU A 13 -19.91 -10.53 -21.77
C GLU A 13 -18.71 -9.69 -21.29
N VAL A 14 -18.76 -9.15 -20.06
CA VAL A 14 -17.66 -8.35 -19.51
C VAL A 14 -16.57 -9.27 -18.94
N PRO A 15 -15.30 -9.08 -19.33
CA PRO A 15 -14.20 -9.85 -18.78
C PRO A 15 -13.89 -9.46 -17.33
N LEU A 16 -13.49 -10.44 -16.53
CA LEU A 16 -12.99 -10.22 -15.18
C LEU A 16 -11.50 -9.91 -15.21
N LEU A 17 -11.09 -8.70 -14.83
CA LEU A 17 -9.68 -8.36 -14.69
C LEU A 17 -9.18 -8.78 -13.31
N MET A 18 -8.12 -9.57 -13.26
CA MET A 18 -7.54 -10.11 -12.03
C MET A 18 -6.07 -9.73 -11.92
N ASN A 19 -5.75 -8.85 -10.98
CA ASN A 19 -4.37 -8.53 -10.66
C ASN A 19 -3.72 -9.65 -9.85
N VAL A 20 -2.61 -10.16 -10.33
CA VAL A 20 -1.83 -11.22 -9.69
C VAL A 20 -0.37 -10.80 -9.50
N ARG A 21 0.33 -11.48 -8.61
CA ARG A 21 1.75 -11.25 -8.37
C ARG A 21 2.36 -12.47 -7.70
N ASP A 22 3.69 -12.55 -7.73
CA ASP A 22 4.47 -13.52 -6.97
C ASP A 22 3.96 -13.62 -5.53
N SER A 23 3.58 -14.83 -5.10
CA SER A 23 2.94 -15.07 -3.81
C SER A 23 3.85 -14.74 -2.63
N VAL A 24 5.16 -15.02 -2.73
CA VAL A 24 6.14 -14.66 -1.69
C VAL A 24 6.25 -13.14 -1.60
N GLY A 25 6.27 -12.44 -2.74
CA GLY A 25 6.21 -10.98 -2.80
C GLY A 25 4.92 -10.40 -2.21
N ARG A 26 3.80 -11.11 -2.34
CA ARG A 26 2.52 -10.75 -1.70
C ARG A 26 2.60 -10.92 -0.18
N LEU A 27 3.14 -12.05 0.30
CA LEU A 27 3.33 -12.27 1.73
C LEU A 27 4.27 -11.25 2.35
N LYS A 28 5.41 -10.97 1.72
CA LYS A 28 6.30 -9.88 2.12
C LYS A 28 5.54 -8.55 2.26
N HIS A 29 4.70 -8.21 1.27
CA HIS A 29 3.88 -7.01 1.34
C HIS A 29 2.92 -7.06 2.53
N GLY A 30 2.25 -8.18 2.74
CA GLY A 30 1.37 -8.41 3.89
C GLY A 30 2.08 -8.23 5.22
N VAL A 31 3.27 -8.83 5.40
CA VAL A 31 4.08 -8.68 6.62
C VAL A 31 4.47 -7.22 6.85
N ASN A 32 4.90 -6.51 5.81
CA ASN A 32 5.31 -5.12 5.90
C ASN A 32 4.17 -4.14 6.14
N HIS A 33 2.93 -4.51 5.86
CA HIS A 33 1.77 -3.61 5.95
C HIS A 33 0.64 -4.13 6.85
N GLY A 34 0.50 -5.42 7.04
CA GLY A 34 -0.62 -6.03 7.76
C GLY A 34 -0.58 -5.85 9.27
N SER A 35 0.61 -5.62 9.83
CA SER A 35 0.82 -5.44 11.27
C SER A 35 0.86 -3.98 11.71
N PHE A 36 0.72 -3.01 10.79
CA PHE A 36 0.68 -1.60 11.17
C PHE A 36 -0.52 -1.28 12.07
N LYS A 37 -0.21 -0.65 13.19
CA LYS A 37 -1.19 0.03 14.04
C LYS A 37 -0.92 1.52 14.00
N THR A 38 -1.97 2.30 13.84
CA THR A 38 -1.88 3.75 13.82
C THR A 38 -2.64 4.32 15.02
N GLY A 39 -2.01 5.25 15.74
CA GLY A 39 -2.65 5.99 16.84
C GLY A 39 -3.54 7.13 16.32
N LYS A 40 -3.82 8.09 17.21
CA LYS A 40 -4.61 9.29 16.88
C LYS A 40 -3.98 10.07 15.71
N THR A 41 -4.80 10.84 15.02
CA THR A 41 -4.39 11.66 13.86
C THR A 41 -4.50 13.16 14.13
N GLN A 42 -4.86 13.56 15.34
CA GLN A 42 -5.06 14.94 15.76
C GLN A 42 -4.18 15.26 16.96
N TYR A 43 -3.43 16.32 16.88
CA TYR A 43 -2.43 16.74 17.86
C TYR A 43 -2.47 18.24 18.12
N SER A 44 -1.99 18.68 19.28
CA SER A 44 -1.66 20.08 19.53
C SER A 44 -0.25 20.39 19.01
N ILE A 45 0.00 21.62 18.61
CA ILE A 45 1.37 22.11 18.31
C ILE A 45 2.28 22.06 19.54
N ASP A 46 1.68 22.03 20.74
CA ASP A 46 2.40 21.93 22.01
C ASP A 46 2.69 20.49 22.43
N ASP A 47 2.12 19.49 21.72
CA ASP A 47 2.49 18.09 21.94
C ASP A 47 3.96 17.85 21.49
N PRO A 48 4.70 16.94 22.13
CA PRO A 48 6.00 16.50 21.65
C PRO A 48 5.87 15.97 20.21
N MET A 49 6.71 16.46 19.29
CA MET A 49 6.61 16.11 17.86
C MET A 49 6.92 14.63 17.60
N GLU A 50 7.66 13.97 18.49
CA GLU A 50 7.92 12.54 18.46
C GLU A 50 6.63 11.72 18.51
N LEU A 51 5.66 12.13 19.31
CA LEU A 51 4.35 11.43 19.41
C LEU A 51 3.61 11.33 18.09
N LEU A 52 3.84 12.29 17.19
CA LEU A 52 3.18 12.34 15.89
C LEU A 52 3.71 11.27 14.93
N VAL A 53 4.95 10.84 15.11
CA VAL A 53 5.58 9.80 14.28
C VAL A 53 5.60 8.44 14.99
N ASP A 54 5.71 8.38 16.31
CA ASP A 54 5.75 7.15 17.10
C ASP A 54 4.36 6.48 17.26
N ARG A 55 3.31 7.18 16.84
CA ARG A 55 1.96 6.61 16.73
C ARG A 55 1.85 5.41 15.79
N VAL A 56 2.85 5.22 14.94
CA VAL A 56 2.87 4.12 13.95
C VAL A 56 3.83 3.04 14.43
N THR A 57 3.29 1.86 14.70
CA THR A 57 4.03 0.68 15.14
C THR A 57 3.62 -0.57 14.37
N TYR A 58 4.41 -1.64 14.48
CA TYR A 58 4.10 -2.96 13.96
C TYR A 58 3.57 -3.87 15.08
N GLY A 59 2.30 -3.67 15.44
CA GLY A 59 1.72 -4.45 16.56
C GLY A 59 2.36 -4.19 17.91
N GLY A 60 2.94 -2.99 18.12
CA GLY A 60 3.68 -2.60 19.32
C GLY A 60 5.20 -2.82 19.21
N GLN A 61 5.69 -3.29 18.07
CA GLN A 61 7.11 -3.44 17.77
C GLN A 61 7.62 -2.34 16.82
N ASP A 62 8.93 -2.12 16.76
CA ASP A 62 9.55 -1.10 15.91
C ASP A 62 9.75 -1.53 14.46
N LYS A 63 9.63 -2.84 14.18
CA LYS A 63 9.83 -3.43 12.84
C LYS A 63 8.81 -4.53 12.55
N PRO A 64 8.55 -4.84 11.26
CA PRO A 64 7.75 -5.98 10.87
C PRO A 64 8.36 -7.30 11.38
N HIS A 65 7.53 -8.28 11.70
CA HIS A 65 7.98 -9.60 12.15
C HIS A 65 7.29 -10.71 11.35
N LEU A 66 8.04 -11.76 11.02
CA LEU A 66 7.60 -12.86 10.17
C LEU A 66 6.65 -13.82 10.88
N ASP A 67 6.62 -13.83 12.22
CA ASP A 67 5.75 -14.73 13.01
C ASP A 67 4.27 -14.55 12.69
N ILE A 68 3.89 -13.40 12.12
CA ILE A 68 2.53 -13.17 11.64
C ILE A 68 2.12 -14.20 10.58
N LEU A 69 3.07 -14.78 9.83
CA LEU A 69 2.82 -15.84 8.86
C LEU A 69 2.35 -17.14 9.51
N GLY A 70 2.69 -17.36 10.78
CA GLY A 70 2.22 -18.49 11.58
C GLY A 70 0.85 -18.27 12.24
N ASN A 71 0.29 -17.08 12.15
CA ASN A 71 -1.02 -16.78 12.74
C ASN A 71 -2.16 -17.26 11.82
N PHE A 72 -2.56 -18.52 12.02
CA PHE A 72 -3.70 -19.11 11.34
C PHE A 72 -4.96 -18.89 12.17
N SER A 73 -5.80 -17.92 11.79
CA SER A 73 -7.11 -17.73 12.41
C SER A 73 -8.19 -18.41 11.56
N ASN A 74 -9.01 -19.25 12.20
CA ASN A 74 -10.12 -19.97 11.56
C ASN A 74 -9.70 -20.83 10.34
N GLY A 75 -8.50 -21.43 10.38
CA GLY A 75 -7.96 -22.26 9.30
C GLY A 75 -7.48 -21.46 8.07
N ASN A 76 -7.48 -20.15 8.13
CA ASN A 76 -6.98 -19.28 7.06
C ASN A 76 -5.51 -18.90 7.29
N VAL A 77 -4.71 -18.95 6.25
CA VAL A 77 -3.34 -18.46 6.27
C VAL A 77 -3.30 -16.93 6.29
N PHE A 78 -2.26 -16.34 6.89
CA PHE A 78 -2.02 -14.92 6.78
C PHE A 78 -1.67 -14.54 5.34
N CYS A 79 -2.40 -13.60 4.83
CA CYS A 79 -2.31 -13.25 3.42
C CYS A 79 -2.66 -11.79 3.13
N GLY A 80 -2.79 -11.01 4.16
CA GLY A 80 -3.14 -9.60 4.05
C GLY A 80 -4.64 -9.33 3.93
N SER A 81 -5.45 -10.28 3.48
CA SER A 81 -6.91 -10.23 3.57
C SER A 81 -7.52 -11.57 3.14
N PRO A 82 -8.19 -12.31 4.01
CA PRO A 82 -8.83 -13.58 3.69
C PRO A 82 -9.98 -13.44 2.67
N GLU A 83 -10.44 -12.22 2.44
CA GLU A 83 -11.55 -11.95 1.51
C GLU A 83 -11.14 -11.87 0.05
N ILE A 84 -9.85 -11.85 -0.25
CA ILE A 84 -9.29 -11.63 -1.60
C ILE A 84 -8.80 -12.93 -2.25
N TRP A 85 -9.14 -14.10 -1.70
CA TRP A 85 -8.62 -15.33 -2.25
C TRP A 85 -9.31 -15.70 -3.54
N ILE A 86 -8.44 -15.91 -4.51
CA ILE A 86 -8.73 -15.79 -5.92
C ILE A 86 -9.50 -17.01 -6.40
N TYR A 87 -9.10 -18.21 -6.00
CA TYR A 87 -9.62 -19.43 -6.59
C TYR A 87 -11.13 -19.64 -6.36
N ASP A 88 -11.55 -19.66 -5.10
CA ASP A 88 -12.97 -19.92 -4.79
C ASP A 88 -13.88 -18.79 -5.33
N LYS A 89 -13.36 -17.56 -5.43
CA LYS A 89 -14.08 -16.44 -6.00
C LYS A 89 -14.11 -16.47 -7.52
N ILE A 90 -13.02 -16.85 -8.19
CA ILE A 90 -13.03 -17.05 -9.64
C ILE A 90 -14.04 -18.11 -10.02
N VAL A 91 -14.02 -19.26 -9.37
CA VAL A 91 -14.96 -20.35 -9.65
C VAL A 91 -16.42 -19.91 -9.46
N GLN A 92 -16.69 -19.06 -8.48
CA GLN A 92 -18.03 -18.49 -8.25
C GLN A 92 -18.40 -17.40 -9.27
N MET A 93 -17.42 -16.69 -9.82
CA MET A 93 -17.63 -15.57 -10.74
C MET A 93 -17.65 -15.98 -12.21
N LEU A 94 -16.92 -17.03 -12.59
CA LEU A 94 -16.80 -17.51 -13.97
C LEU A 94 -18.14 -17.74 -14.68
N PRO A 95 -19.18 -18.27 -14.02
CA PRO A 95 -20.48 -18.39 -14.66
C PRO A 95 -21.11 -17.05 -15.10
N ASN A 96 -20.65 -15.95 -14.53
CA ASN A 96 -21.16 -14.60 -14.76
C ASN A 96 -20.15 -13.66 -15.45
N ALA A 97 -19.06 -14.21 -15.98
CA ALA A 97 -18.03 -13.44 -16.66
C ALA A 97 -17.60 -14.16 -17.95
N LYS A 98 -17.36 -13.42 -19.02
CA LYS A 98 -16.93 -13.97 -20.31
C LYS A 98 -15.64 -14.78 -20.20
N TYR A 99 -14.65 -14.22 -19.50
CA TYR A 99 -13.38 -14.88 -19.19
C TYR A 99 -12.62 -14.09 -18.10
N VAL A 100 -11.60 -14.71 -17.53
CA VAL A 100 -10.68 -14.04 -16.62
C VAL A 100 -9.44 -13.60 -17.38
N LYS A 101 -9.14 -12.29 -17.34
CA LYS A 101 -7.88 -11.75 -17.83
C LYS A 101 -6.95 -11.51 -16.64
N TYR A 102 -5.88 -12.24 -16.58
CA TYR A 102 -4.83 -12.04 -15.58
C TYR A 102 -3.89 -10.89 -15.98
N LEU A 103 -3.59 -10.02 -15.02
CA LEU A 103 -2.63 -8.94 -15.12
C LEU A 103 -1.55 -9.16 -14.07
N ASP A 104 -0.33 -9.47 -14.48
CA ASP A 104 0.78 -9.56 -13.52
C ASP A 104 1.15 -8.16 -13.03
N MET A 105 1.28 -8.02 -11.72
CA MET A 105 1.75 -6.76 -11.11
C MET A 105 3.09 -6.29 -11.69
N GLN A 106 3.95 -7.21 -12.15
CA GLN A 106 5.19 -6.83 -12.81
C GLN A 106 4.95 -6.07 -14.13
N GLU A 107 3.83 -6.30 -14.81
CA GLU A 107 3.47 -5.62 -16.06
C GLU A 107 2.84 -4.24 -15.81
N ILE A 108 2.28 -4.01 -14.64
CA ILE A 108 1.47 -2.83 -14.31
C ILE A 108 2.05 -1.97 -13.17
N VAL A 109 3.37 -1.96 -12.99
CA VAL A 109 4.04 -1.12 -11.99
C VAL A 109 5.14 -0.24 -12.61
N GLY A 110 5.29 0.96 -12.08
CA GLY A 110 6.28 1.94 -12.54
C GLY A 110 6.08 2.32 -14.00
N GLU A 111 7.17 2.45 -14.76
CA GLU A 111 7.15 2.90 -16.16
C GLU A 111 6.31 2.00 -17.08
N ARG A 112 6.19 0.72 -16.76
CA ARG A 112 5.39 -0.24 -17.55
C ARG A 112 3.88 -0.02 -17.43
N THR A 113 3.42 0.67 -16.38
CA THR A 113 1.97 0.90 -16.15
C THR A 113 1.32 1.62 -17.31
N PHE A 114 1.97 2.65 -17.85
CA PHE A 114 1.40 3.44 -18.94
C PHE A 114 1.18 2.59 -20.20
N ASP A 115 2.17 1.78 -20.59
CA ASP A 115 2.08 0.89 -21.75
C ASP A 115 1.04 -0.22 -21.55
N ALA A 116 0.94 -0.76 -20.33
CA ALA A 116 -0.10 -1.74 -19.99
C ALA A 116 -1.50 -1.12 -20.09
N MET A 117 -1.69 0.11 -19.60
CA MET A 117 -2.96 0.81 -19.71
C MET A 117 -3.33 1.14 -21.17
N MET A 118 -2.34 1.47 -22.01
CA MET A 118 -2.55 1.65 -23.45
C MET A 118 -3.02 0.36 -24.13
N LYS A 119 -2.45 -0.80 -23.77
CA LYS A 119 -2.87 -2.11 -24.30
C LYS A 119 -4.29 -2.45 -23.85
N LEU A 120 -4.60 -2.29 -22.57
CA LEU A 120 -5.94 -2.53 -22.02
C LEU A 120 -6.99 -1.62 -22.66
N ALA A 121 -6.67 -0.34 -22.86
CA ALA A 121 -7.57 0.61 -23.49
C ALA A 121 -7.92 0.20 -24.93
N LYS A 122 -6.94 -0.25 -25.70
CA LYS A 122 -7.17 -0.78 -27.07
C LYS A 122 -8.00 -2.04 -27.05
N GLU A 123 -7.73 -2.94 -26.11
CA GLU A 123 -8.43 -4.24 -26.03
C GLU A 123 -9.89 -4.10 -25.60
N PHE A 124 -10.16 -3.21 -24.63
CA PHE A 124 -11.50 -3.06 -24.06
C PHE A 124 -12.27 -1.83 -24.54
N GLY A 125 -11.71 -1.04 -25.44
CA GLY A 125 -12.39 0.08 -26.08
C GLY A 125 -12.62 1.31 -25.18
N PHE A 126 -11.88 1.48 -24.10
CA PHE A 126 -11.96 2.71 -23.30
C PHE A 126 -10.97 3.78 -23.80
N PRO A 127 -11.14 5.06 -23.39
CA PRO A 127 -10.29 6.15 -23.87
C PRO A 127 -8.81 5.89 -23.65
N LEU A 128 -7.99 6.10 -24.68
CA LEU A 128 -6.55 5.90 -24.63
C LEU A 128 -5.93 6.92 -23.68
N PRO A 129 -5.06 6.51 -22.73
CA PRO A 129 -4.22 7.42 -21.97
C PRO A 129 -3.40 8.33 -22.87
N GLN A 130 -3.27 9.59 -22.49
CA GLN A 130 -2.46 10.57 -23.22
C GLN A 130 -1.07 10.68 -22.58
N GLU A 131 -0.06 11.11 -23.34
CA GLU A 131 1.30 11.24 -22.83
C GLU A 131 1.42 12.16 -21.60
N LYS A 132 0.57 13.21 -21.53
CA LYS A 132 0.47 14.08 -20.34
C LYS A 132 0.05 13.34 -19.06
N ASP A 133 -0.57 12.17 -19.18
CA ASP A 133 -1.07 11.35 -18.07
C ASP A 133 0.00 10.34 -17.59
N ARG A 134 1.13 10.21 -18.30
CA ARG A 134 2.20 9.23 -18.01
C ARG A 134 2.68 9.33 -16.56
N GLU A 135 2.99 10.55 -16.08
CA GLU A 135 3.45 10.73 -14.70
C GLU A 135 2.42 10.26 -13.68
N PHE A 136 1.14 10.47 -13.92
CA PHE A 136 0.06 9.97 -13.07
C PHE A 136 0.06 8.44 -12.99
N PHE A 137 0.17 7.75 -14.13
CA PHE A 137 0.15 6.29 -14.16
C PHE A 137 1.43 5.64 -13.61
N THR A 138 2.58 6.28 -13.75
CA THR A 138 3.87 5.74 -13.32
C THR A 138 4.24 6.11 -11.88
N SER A 139 3.59 7.15 -11.32
CA SER A 139 3.85 7.61 -9.96
C SER A 139 3.29 6.66 -8.89
N LYS A 140 3.99 6.58 -7.76
CA LYS A 140 3.51 5.85 -6.58
C LYS A 140 2.49 6.70 -5.82
N ILE A 141 1.22 6.34 -5.88
CA ILE A 141 0.13 7.03 -5.17
C ILE A 141 0.27 6.87 -3.65
N ASN A 142 0.54 5.65 -3.19
CA ASN A 142 0.73 5.34 -1.78
C ASN A 142 2.19 4.92 -1.56
N ASN A 143 2.97 5.81 -0.96
CA ASN A 143 4.35 5.54 -0.55
C ASN A 143 4.43 5.27 0.96
N GLN A 144 5.64 5.34 1.53
CA GLN A 144 5.92 5.17 2.96
C GLN A 144 5.10 6.06 3.90
N TYR A 145 4.46 7.13 3.41
CA TYR A 145 3.66 8.04 4.22
C TYR A 145 2.25 7.52 4.52
N ARG A 146 1.79 6.45 3.87
CA ARG A 146 0.40 5.93 3.99
C ARG A 146 -0.10 5.82 5.43
N TYR A 147 0.77 5.44 6.36
CA TYR A 147 0.39 5.25 7.77
C TYR A 147 0.73 6.44 8.64
N LEU A 148 1.62 7.32 8.18
CA LEU A 148 2.07 8.52 8.89
C LEU A 148 1.23 9.76 8.54
N LEU A 149 0.51 9.75 7.43
CA LEU A 149 -0.31 10.87 6.93
C LEU A 149 -1.70 10.36 6.50
N PRO A 150 -2.76 11.19 6.55
CA PRO A 150 -2.73 12.58 7.03
C PRO A 150 -2.70 12.70 8.56
N ILE A 151 -2.28 13.87 9.04
CA ILE A 151 -2.50 14.30 10.43
C ILE A 151 -2.97 15.75 10.45
N THR A 152 -3.63 16.14 11.54
CA THR A 152 -4.05 17.52 11.81
C THR A 152 -3.37 18.02 13.07
N ILE A 153 -2.75 19.18 13.02
CA ILE A 153 -2.09 19.84 14.13
C ILE A 153 -2.85 21.11 14.47
N TYR A 154 -3.38 21.17 15.68
CA TYR A 154 -4.09 22.35 16.21
C TYR A 154 -3.11 23.32 16.83
N ILE A 155 -3.13 24.57 16.35
CA ILE A 155 -2.24 25.61 16.86
C ILE A 155 -2.81 26.23 18.13
N ASN A 156 -4.11 26.53 18.16
CA ASN A 156 -4.81 27.15 19.29
C ASN A 156 -6.31 26.88 19.21
N LYS A 157 -6.79 25.69 19.29
CA LYS A 157 -8.20 25.27 19.18
C LYS A 157 -8.97 25.80 17.93
N LYS A 158 -8.43 26.81 17.21
CA LYS A 158 -9.08 27.48 16.07
C LYS A 158 -8.35 27.26 14.74
N ILE A 159 -7.02 27.34 14.76
CA ILE A 159 -6.18 27.19 13.56
C ILE A 159 -5.73 25.75 13.45
N GLN A 160 -5.91 25.17 12.27
CA GLN A 160 -5.52 23.80 11.96
C GLN A 160 -4.49 23.77 10.83
N VAL A 161 -3.38 23.08 11.04
CA VAL A 161 -2.45 22.70 9.99
C VAL A 161 -2.69 21.25 9.64
N PHE A 162 -3.12 21.01 8.42
CA PHE A 162 -3.33 19.68 7.87
C PHE A 162 -2.10 19.23 7.11
N VAL A 163 -1.44 18.17 7.57
CA VAL A 163 -0.24 17.62 6.92
C VAL A 163 -0.64 16.45 6.05
N GLN A 164 -0.33 16.53 4.76
CA GLN A 164 -0.73 15.56 3.77
C GLN A 164 0.31 15.43 2.65
N GLN A 165 0.28 14.32 1.91
CA GLN A 165 1.04 14.17 0.66
C GLN A 165 0.52 15.15 -0.39
N GLN A 166 1.44 15.77 -1.16
CA GLN A 166 1.07 16.74 -2.19
C GLN A 166 0.13 16.19 -3.27
N ILE A 167 0.23 14.90 -3.59
CA ILE A 167 -0.68 14.24 -4.54
C ILE A 167 -2.16 14.22 -4.07
N HIS A 168 -2.39 14.40 -2.78
CA HIS A 168 -3.72 14.48 -2.16
C HIS A 168 -4.02 15.89 -1.64
N SER A 169 -3.40 16.91 -2.22
CA SER A 169 -3.56 18.30 -1.80
C SER A 169 -5.03 18.73 -1.80
N PRO A 170 -5.55 19.25 -0.67
CA PRO A 170 -6.90 19.81 -0.64
C PRO A 170 -7.00 21.04 -1.54
N GLN A 171 -8.00 21.09 -2.43
CA GLN A 171 -8.17 22.18 -3.40
C GLN A 171 -8.56 23.53 -2.76
N ASP A 172 -9.17 23.49 -1.59
CA ASP A 172 -9.69 24.64 -0.85
C ASP A 172 -8.71 25.22 0.18
N LYS A 173 -7.53 24.63 0.34
CA LYS A 173 -6.52 25.03 1.33
C LYS A 173 -5.26 25.62 0.68
N ILE A 174 -4.50 26.36 1.48
CA ILE A 174 -3.21 26.96 1.06
C ILE A 174 -2.07 26.12 1.67
N ASP A 175 -1.11 25.73 0.83
CA ASP A 175 0.14 25.14 1.31
C ASP A 175 1.06 26.25 1.85
N ILE A 176 1.30 26.20 3.16
CA ILE A 176 2.15 27.16 3.87
C ILE A 176 3.62 26.74 3.94
N LEU A 177 3.96 25.52 3.54
CA LEU A 177 5.34 25.00 3.61
C LEU A 177 6.31 25.92 2.85
N PRO A 178 6.05 26.32 1.57
CA PRO A 178 6.93 27.24 0.85
C PRO A 178 6.94 28.64 1.46
N ARG A 179 5.81 29.06 2.04
CA ARG A 179 5.66 30.41 2.63
C ARG A 179 6.42 30.58 3.95
N LEU A 180 6.65 29.48 4.63
CA LEU A 180 7.45 29.44 5.85
C LEU A 180 8.92 29.12 5.59
N SER A 181 9.31 28.94 4.33
CA SER A 181 10.67 28.57 3.90
C SER A 181 11.20 27.32 4.59
N LEU A 182 10.32 26.31 4.81
CA LEU A 182 10.68 25.08 5.48
C LEU A 182 11.31 24.09 4.51
N ASP A 183 12.27 23.32 5.02
CA ASP A 183 12.86 22.18 4.30
C ASP A 183 11.94 20.97 4.39
N SER A 184 11.49 20.47 3.26
CA SER A 184 10.73 19.23 3.17
C SER A 184 11.61 17.98 3.19
N PHE A 185 12.94 18.11 3.22
CA PHE A 185 13.91 17.00 3.13
C PHE A 185 13.69 16.10 1.89
N GLY A 186 13.26 16.71 0.77
CA GLY A 186 12.94 16.02 -0.48
C GLY A 186 11.64 15.19 -0.43
N MET A 187 10.82 15.36 0.61
CA MET A 187 9.51 14.71 0.72
C MET A 187 8.45 15.46 -0.10
N LYS A 188 7.58 14.73 -0.80
CA LYS A 188 6.41 15.29 -1.49
C LYS A 188 5.23 15.46 -0.51
N VAL A 189 5.40 16.29 0.51
CA VAL A 189 4.40 16.61 1.54
C VAL A 189 4.11 18.11 1.56
N GLY A 190 2.90 18.50 1.98
CA GLY A 190 2.47 19.87 2.16
C GLY A 190 1.88 20.11 3.54
N LEU A 191 1.87 21.35 3.95
CA LEU A 191 1.28 21.87 5.19
C LEU A 191 0.11 22.79 4.81
N PHE A 192 -1.10 22.32 4.94
CA PHE A 192 -2.28 22.98 4.41
C PHE A 192 -3.09 23.66 5.51
N VAL A 193 -3.50 24.91 5.27
CA VAL A 193 -4.36 25.68 6.17
C VAL A 193 -5.53 26.27 5.41
N ASP A 194 -6.60 26.64 6.11
CA ASP A 194 -7.70 27.40 5.53
C ASP A 194 -7.25 28.82 5.13
N LYS A 195 -7.85 29.38 4.09
CA LYS A 195 -7.50 30.72 3.60
C LYS A 195 -7.56 31.79 4.67
N SER A 196 -8.60 31.76 5.52
CA SER A 196 -8.77 32.70 6.62
C SER A 196 -7.69 32.57 7.71
N ASP A 197 -7.16 31.36 7.90
CA ASP A 197 -6.10 31.10 8.89
C ASP A 197 -4.73 31.44 8.32
N PHE A 198 -4.53 31.31 7.01
CA PHE A 198 -3.30 31.74 6.34
C PHE A 198 -3.00 33.22 6.61
N GLU A 199 -3.99 34.10 6.46
CA GLU A 199 -3.82 35.53 6.69
C GLU A 199 -3.44 35.84 8.15
N LYS A 200 -4.09 35.16 9.12
CA LYS A 200 -3.76 35.30 10.55
C LYS A 200 -2.32 34.89 10.86
N ILE A 201 -1.89 33.75 10.28
CA ILE A 201 -0.53 33.24 10.46
C ILE A 201 0.49 34.21 9.86
N MET A 202 0.23 34.76 8.68
CA MET A 202 1.18 35.67 8.02
C MET A 202 1.30 37.04 8.72
N GLN A 203 0.22 37.52 9.33
CA GLN A 203 0.20 38.79 10.08
C GLN A 203 0.83 38.71 11.46
N ASP A 204 0.78 37.55 12.12
CA ASP A 204 1.36 37.36 13.46
C ASP A 204 2.75 36.70 13.35
N SER A 205 3.79 37.52 13.53
CA SER A 205 5.19 37.06 13.43
C SER A 205 5.57 36.00 14.46
N ALA A 206 5.07 36.12 15.71
CA ALA A 206 5.36 35.17 16.77
C ALA A 206 4.68 33.81 16.50
N LEU A 207 3.42 33.86 16.08
CA LEU A 207 2.68 32.66 15.69
C LEU A 207 3.35 31.97 14.50
N ARG A 208 3.71 32.72 13.48
CA ARG A 208 4.41 32.23 12.28
C ARG A 208 5.73 31.54 12.65
N GLN A 209 6.54 32.18 13.50
CA GLN A 209 7.80 31.58 13.95
C GLN A 209 7.57 30.28 14.73
N LYS A 210 6.64 30.25 15.68
CA LYS A 210 6.29 29.04 16.44
C LYS A 210 5.88 27.89 15.51
N ILE A 211 5.03 28.18 14.52
CA ILE A 211 4.60 27.19 13.53
C ILE A 211 5.80 26.70 12.71
N ALA A 212 6.64 27.60 12.22
CA ALA A 212 7.80 27.26 11.42
C ALA A 212 8.76 26.32 12.19
N GLU A 213 9.11 26.65 13.43
CA GLU A 213 10.00 25.84 14.26
C GLU A 213 9.44 24.43 14.50
N LYS A 214 8.18 24.34 14.92
CA LYS A 214 7.54 23.07 15.25
C LYS A 214 7.31 22.19 14.01
N MET A 215 6.92 22.79 12.89
CA MET A 215 6.73 22.05 11.64
C MET A 215 8.07 21.60 11.06
N GLN A 216 9.12 22.37 11.16
CA GLN A 216 10.46 21.94 10.73
C GLN A 216 10.96 20.76 11.57
N GLU A 217 10.76 20.77 12.89
CA GLU A 217 11.04 19.65 13.77
C GLU A 217 10.25 18.41 13.35
N TYR A 218 8.93 18.54 13.16
CA TYR A 218 8.09 17.44 12.72
C TYR A 218 8.52 16.85 11.37
N LEU A 219 8.82 17.69 10.38
CA LEU A 219 9.25 17.24 9.05
C LEU A 219 10.56 16.45 9.13
N ARG A 220 11.51 16.88 9.98
CA ARG A 220 12.75 16.15 10.23
C ARG A 220 12.47 14.76 10.84
N LEU A 221 11.59 14.67 11.84
CA LEU A 221 11.19 13.43 12.47
C LEU A 221 10.42 12.51 11.50
N LEU A 222 9.53 13.08 10.70
CA LEU A 222 8.80 12.35 9.66
C LEU A 222 9.77 11.72 8.64
N LYS A 223 10.79 12.47 8.21
CA LYS A 223 11.84 11.95 7.32
C LYS A 223 12.62 10.80 7.96
N ALA A 224 13.04 10.96 9.20
CA ALA A 224 13.76 9.93 9.95
C ALA A 224 12.89 8.65 10.09
N LYS A 225 11.63 8.80 10.48
CA LYS A 225 10.69 7.66 10.64
C LYS A 225 10.44 6.95 9.33
N THR A 226 10.21 7.67 8.23
CA THR A 226 10.01 7.06 6.92
C THR A 226 11.25 6.31 6.44
N THR A 227 12.44 6.86 6.67
CA THR A 227 13.72 6.20 6.36
C THR A 227 13.87 4.91 7.18
N SER A 228 13.58 4.95 8.48
CA SER A 228 13.61 3.77 9.36
C SER A 228 12.60 2.69 8.91
N ILE A 229 11.37 3.08 8.56
CA ILE A 229 10.36 2.13 8.04
C ILE A 229 10.88 1.43 6.77
N GLU A 230 11.46 2.18 5.82
CA GLU A 230 12.00 1.58 4.60
C GLU A 230 13.19 0.63 4.86
N ALA A 231 14.10 1.01 5.75
CA ALA A 231 15.27 0.21 6.10
C ALA A 231 14.92 -1.10 6.83
N ASN A 232 13.80 -1.13 7.55
CA ASN A 232 13.37 -2.28 8.35
C ASN A 232 12.38 -3.20 7.64
N LYS A 233 12.08 -2.97 6.36
CA LYS A 233 11.17 -3.82 5.60
C LYS A 233 11.73 -5.24 5.44
N VAL A 234 10.86 -6.21 5.69
CA VAL A 234 11.12 -7.62 5.37
C VAL A 234 11.24 -7.78 3.85
N THR A 235 12.19 -8.62 3.42
CA THR A 235 12.44 -8.98 2.02
C THR A 235 11.82 -10.33 1.65
N GLU A 236 11.71 -10.63 0.37
CA GLU A 236 11.26 -11.93 -0.12
C GLU A 236 12.20 -13.07 0.35
N SER A 237 13.51 -12.82 0.35
CA SER A 237 14.50 -13.81 0.81
C SER A 237 14.33 -14.15 2.29
N GLN A 238 13.97 -13.17 3.13
CA GLN A 238 13.68 -13.42 4.54
C GLN A 238 12.38 -14.22 4.74
N VAL A 239 11.38 -14.02 3.88
CA VAL A 239 10.15 -14.84 3.88
C VAL A 239 10.48 -16.29 3.51
N LEU A 240 11.34 -16.51 2.51
CA LEU A 240 11.77 -17.86 2.12
C LEU A 240 12.59 -18.54 3.22
N GLU A 241 13.52 -17.84 3.86
CA GLU A 241 14.29 -18.40 4.99
C GLU A 241 13.38 -18.76 6.17
N TYR A 242 12.38 -17.90 6.47
CA TYR A 242 11.38 -18.23 7.48
C TYR A 242 10.61 -19.53 7.16
N PHE A 243 10.22 -19.74 5.90
CA PHE A 243 9.60 -21.00 5.48
C PHE A 243 10.54 -22.20 5.57
N LYS A 244 11.82 -22.01 5.31
CA LYS A 244 12.83 -23.08 5.44
C LYS A 244 12.97 -23.53 6.89
N GLU A 245 12.99 -22.58 7.82
CA GLU A 245 13.10 -22.82 9.26
C GLU A 245 11.79 -23.34 9.89
N ASN A 246 10.63 -23.15 9.24
CA ASN A 246 9.31 -23.46 9.79
C ASN A 246 8.52 -24.44 8.89
N PRO A 247 8.87 -25.77 8.89
CA PRO A 247 8.29 -26.77 7.97
C PRO A 247 6.77 -26.85 8.03
N GLN A 248 6.19 -26.73 9.23
CA GLN A 248 4.73 -26.82 9.40
C GLN A 248 4.02 -25.65 8.72
N ILE A 249 4.57 -24.44 8.85
CA ILE A 249 4.03 -23.24 8.20
C ILE A 249 4.20 -23.36 6.69
N ARG A 250 5.37 -23.79 6.21
CA ARG A 250 5.65 -24.02 4.79
C ARG A 250 4.63 -24.99 4.16
N LYS A 251 4.34 -26.14 4.80
CA LYS A 251 3.36 -27.11 4.30
C LYS A 251 1.95 -26.54 4.18
N VAL A 252 1.53 -25.74 5.16
CA VAL A 252 0.23 -25.06 5.10
C VAL A 252 0.16 -24.10 3.91
N TYR A 253 1.20 -23.29 3.69
CA TYR A 253 1.25 -22.37 2.55
C TYR A 253 1.36 -23.10 1.20
N LYS A 254 2.08 -24.22 1.14
CA LYS A 254 2.16 -25.05 -0.07
C LYS A 254 0.76 -25.53 -0.49
N GLY A 255 0.04 -26.17 0.42
CA GLY A 255 -1.33 -26.63 0.14
C GLY A 255 -2.28 -25.49 -0.23
N TYR A 256 -2.06 -24.32 0.34
CA TYR A 256 -2.81 -23.14 0.04
C TYR A 256 -2.50 -22.62 -1.39
N PHE A 257 -1.23 -22.45 -1.78
CA PHE A 257 -0.83 -21.98 -3.11
C PHE A 257 -1.20 -22.98 -4.21
N ASP A 258 -1.10 -24.29 -3.96
CA ASP A 258 -1.52 -25.32 -4.90
C ASP A 258 -2.99 -25.15 -5.29
N LYS A 259 -3.85 -24.92 -4.30
CA LYS A 259 -5.27 -24.65 -4.54
C LYS A 259 -5.46 -23.29 -5.25
N GLU A 260 -4.82 -22.23 -4.77
CA GLU A 260 -5.02 -20.87 -5.26
C GLU A 260 -4.62 -20.72 -6.72
N PHE A 261 -3.53 -21.37 -7.13
CA PHE A 261 -2.99 -21.19 -8.48
C PHE A 261 -3.50 -22.19 -9.51
N THR A 262 -4.44 -23.07 -9.16
CA THR A 262 -4.98 -24.05 -10.08
C THR A 262 -5.48 -23.42 -11.37
N HIS A 263 -6.30 -22.37 -11.28
CA HIS A 263 -6.88 -21.75 -12.47
C HIS A 263 -5.86 -20.94 -13.28
N ILE A 264 -4.98 -20.15 -12.63
CA ILE A 264 -3.97 -19.37 -13.36
C ILE A 264 -2.91 -20.28 -14.00
N LYS A 265 -2.48 -21.35 -13.36
CA LYS A 265 -1.56 -22.35 -13.95
C LYS A 265 -2.13 -22.98 -15.21
N ALA A 266 -3.45 -23.24 -15.24
CA ALA A 266 -4.12 -23.80 -16.41
C ALA A 266 -4.29 -22.80 -17.56
N ASN A 267 -4.43 -21.50 -17.29
CA ASN A 267 -4.78 -20.49 -18.30
C ASN A 267 -3.61 -19.56 -18.66
N ARG A 268 -2.70 -19.30 -17.73
CA ARG A 268 -1.54 -18.40 -17.89
C ARG A 268 -0.34 -18.95 -17.11
N PRO A 269 0.15 -20.16 -17.47
CA PRO A 269 1.34 -20.76 -16.82
C PRO A 269 2.57 -19.84 -16.92
N ASP A 270 2.71 -19.11 -18.03
CA ASP A 270 3.76 -18.13 -18.28
C ASP A 270 3.91 -17.09 -17.15
N ILE A 271 2.81 -16.63 -16.58
CA ILE A 271 2.83 -15.69 -15.44
C ILE A 271 3.42 -16.38 -14.21
N VAL A 272 2.91 -17.57 -13.86
CA VAL A 272 3.36 -18.28 -12.66
C VAL A 272 4.83 -18.70 -12.77
N GLU A 273 5.26 -19.13 -13.94
CA GLU A 273 6.67 -19.48 -14.24
C GLU A 273 7.61 -18.28 -14.10
N SER A 274 7.13 -17.07 -14.38
CA SER A 274 7.90 -15.82 -14.22
C SER A 274 8.12 -15.40 -12.77
N TRP A 275 7.40 -15.96 -11.82
CA TRP A 275 7.47 -15.59 -10.41
C TRP A 275 8.68 -16.21 -9.69
N LYS A 276 9.78 -15.49 -9.69
CA LYS A 276 11.06 -15.96 -9.18
C LYS A 276 10.98 -16.58 -7.78
N TYR A 277 10.40 -15.87 -6.82
CA TYR A 277 10.39 -16.31 -5.43
C TYR A 277 9.38 -17.44 -5.16
N TYR A 278 8.29 -17.47 -5.92
CA TYR A 278 7.38 -18.60 -5.88
C TYR A 278 8.06 -19.87 -6.43
N GLN A 279 8.84 -19.77 -7.51
CA GLN A 279 9.61 -20.91 -8.04
C GLN A 279 10.68 -21.39 -7.04
N GLU A 280 11.32 -20.49 -6.31
CA GLU A 280 12.25 -20.84 -5.23
C GLU A 280 11.53 -21.55 -4.06
N PHE A 281 10.32 -21.09 -3.70
CA PHE A 281 9.47 -21.75 -2.70
C PHE A 281 9.05 -23.17 -3.13
N GLU A 282 8.64 -23.37 -4.38
CA GLU A 282 8.26 -24.67 -4.92
C GLU A 282 9.44 -25.65 -4.84
N ARG A 283 10.62 -25.25 -5.31
CA ARG A 283 11.84 -26.07 -5.21
C ARG A 283 12.18 -26.44 -3.77
N MET A 284 12.07 -25.49 -2.86
CA MET A 284 12.29 -25.73 -1.43
C MET A 284 11.34 -26.80 -0.89
N CYS A 285 10.05 -26.77 -1.26
CA CYS A 285 9.09 -27.78 -0.87
C CYS A 285 9.43 -29.15 -1.45
N GLU A 286 9.85 -29.21 -2.71
CA GLU A 286 10.28 -30.46 -3.36
C GLU A 286 11.51 -31.09 -2.70
N GLU A 287 12.45 -30.28 -2.22
CA GLU A 287 13.69 -30.73 -1.59
C GLU A 287 13.52 -31.15 -0.12
N LEU A 288 12.74 -30.38 0.65
CA LEU A 288 12.68 -30.52 2.10
C LEU A 288 11.45 -31.27 2.62
N ASP A 289 10.41 -31.48 1.81
CA ASP A 289 9.14 -32.09 2.23
C ASP A 289 8.92 -33.48 1.63
N LYS A 290 10.00 -34.11 1.12
CA LYS A 290 10.01 -35.50 0.62
C LYS A 290 9.78 -36.53 1.71
#